data_c736d5a36c764ccdbe5a8043f80af83d
#
_entry.id   c736d5a36c764ccdbe5a8043f80af83d
#
_cell.length_a   1.000
_cell.length_b   1.000
_cell.length_c   1.000
_cell.angle_alpha   90.00
_cell.angle_beta   90.00
_cell.angle_gamma   90.00
#
_symmetry.space_group_name_H-M   'P 1'
#
loop_
_entity.id
_entity.type
_entity.pdbx_description
1 polymer ?
#
loop_
_entity_poly.entity_id
_entity_poly.type
_entity_poly.pdbx_seq_one_letter_code
_entity_poly.pdbx_strand_id
1 'polypeptide(L)'
;MSVASLPLRALNIATQGANILGTLLIVGLVVIICTDVLGRNLFDAPLSGVPEMISLSIVAIVFLQVPQALRAGRLTRSDGLIDSLHRSRPRLASGMELLFDLLGCLVVSAIIYAHWPILIKSITRNEFVGAVGNFTMPTWPAKLMILIGATLLALQFIARIIQRLKKGHIQ
;
A
#
# COMPACT_ATOMS: atom_id res chain seq x y z
N MET A 1 -6.98 -3.53 -31.03
CA MET A 1 -6.31 -3.42 -29.72
C MET A 1 -6.69 -2.05 -29.14
N SER A 2 -7.60 -2.01 -28.17
CA SER A 2 -8.20 -0.76 -27.67
C SER A 2 -7.17 0.05 -26.90
N VAL A 3 -7.05 1.35 -27.18
CA VAL A 3 -6.18 2.33 -26.51
C VAL A 3 -6.40 2.36 -24.99
N ALA A 4 -7.58 1.96 -24.53
CA ALA A 4 -7.93 1.81 -23.10
C ALA A 4 -7.14 0.71 -22.37
N SER A 5 -6.45 -0.18 -23.07
CA SER A 5 -5.65 -1.27 -22.47
C SER A 5 -4.23 -0.83 -22.07
N LEU A 6 -3.70 0.22 -22.67
CA LEU A 6 -2.35 0.71 -22.42
C LEU A 6 -2.17 1.32 -21.01
N PRO A 7 -3.04 2.26 -20.55
CA PRO A 7 -2.91 2.82 -19.21
C PRO A 7 -3.15 1.78 -18.11
N LEU A 8 -4.04 0.81 -18.33
CA LEU A 8 -4.25 -0.29 -17.39
C LEU A 8 -3.05 -1.23 -17.31
N ARG A 9 -2.35 -1.49 -18.41
CA ARG A 9 -1.11 -2.28 -18.40
C ARG A 9 0.00 -1.58 -17.64
N ALA A 10 0.22 -0.29 -17.89
CA ALA A 10 1.22 0.51 -17.17
C ALA A 10 0.93 0.53 -15.66
N LEU A 11 -0.33 0.77 -15.26
CA LEU A 11 -0.75 0.72 -13.85
C LEU A 11 -0.49 -0.65 -13.23
N ASN A 12 -0.79 -1.73 -13.96
CA ASN A 12 -0.56 -3.09 -13.49
C ASN A 12 0.93 -3.42 -13.30
N ILE A 13 1.78 -2.95 -14.20
CA ILE A 13 3.24 -3.12 -14.09
C ILE A 13 3.77 -2.32 -12.90
N ALA A 14 3.34 -1.07 -12.73
CA ALA A 14 3.73 -0.24 -11.60
C ALA A 14 3.30 -0.85 -10.25
N THR A 15 2.07 -1.37 -10.17
CA THR A 15 1.55 -2.04 -8.97
C THR A 15 2.35 -3.32 -8.66
N GLN A 16 2.72 -4.09 -9.68
CA GLN A 16 3.53 -5.29 -9.51
C GLN A 16 4.96 -4.95 -9.08
N GLY A 17 5.55 -3.90 -9.65
CA GLY A 17 6.86 -3.39 -9.25
C GLY A 17 6.87 -2.94 -7.79
N ALA A 18 5.85 -2.19 -7.35
CA ALA A 18 5.69 -1.79 -5.95
C ALA A 18 5.59 -3.00 -5.01
N ASN A 19 4.84 -4.03 -5.42
CA ASN A 19 4.72 -5.27 -4.64
C ASN A 19 6.06 -6.02 -4.52
N ILE A 20 6.84 -6.10 -5.61
CA ILE A 20 8.18 -6.70 -5.58
C ILE A 20 9.09 -5.91 -4.63
N LEU A 21 9.08 -4.59 -4.72
CA LEU A 21 9.85 -3.73 -3.81
C LEU A 21 9.45 -3.95 -2.36
N GLY A 22 8.14 -4.01 -2.06
CA GLY A 22 7.64 -4.34 -0.72
C GLY A 22 8.12 -5.71 -0.23
N THR A 23 8.15 -6.72 -1.10
CA THR A 23 8.67 -8.06 -0.76
C THR A 23 10.17 -8.04 -0.47
N LEU A 24 10.96 -7.29 -1.26
CA LEU A 24 12.38 -7.12 -1.00
C LEU A 24 12.66 -6.41 0.33
N LEU A 25 11.83 -5.42 0.68
CA LEU A 25 11.91 -4.76 1.99
C LEU A 25 11.62 -5.74 3.14
N ILE A 26 10.68 -6.67 2.98
CA ILE A 26 10.41 -7.72 3.98
C ILE A 26 11.66 -8.59 4.17
N VAL A 27 12.25 -9.06 3.08
CA VAL A 27 13.47 -9.90 3.14
C VAL A 27 14.59 -9.12 3.82
N GLY A 28 14.80 -7.85 3.46
CA GLY A 28 15.79 -6.97 4.10
C GLY A 28 15.53 -6.82 5.60
N LEU A 29 14.28 -6.61 6.00
CA LEU A 29 13.90 -6.54 7.42
C LEU A 29 14.22 -7.82 8.19
N VAL A 30 13.88 -8.98 7.60
CA VAL A 30 14.19 -10.27 8.22
C VAL A 30 15.69 -10.41 8.45
N VAL A 31 16.52 -10.07 7.45
CA VAL A 31 17.98 -10.11 7.60
C VAL A 31 18.47 -9.19 8.72
N ILE A 32 17.97 -7.95 8.78
CA ILE A 32 18.35 -6.97 9.83
C ILE A 32 17.96 -7.50 11.21
N ILE A 33 16.74 -8.01 11.37
CA ILE A 33 16.23 -8.53 12.64
C ILE A 33 17.07 -9.76 13.08
N CYS A 34 17.32 -10.69 12.16
CA CYS A 34 18.14 -11.86 12.46
C CYS A 34 19.56 -11.46 12.89
N THR A 35 20.16 -10.48 12.21
CA THR A 35 21.49 -9.98 12.54
C THR A 35 21.51 -9.30 13.91
N ASP A 36 20.48 -8.49 14.24
CA ASP A 36 20.37 -7.87 15.58
C ASP A 36 20.23 -8.92 16.68
N VAL A 37 19.37 -9.92 16.47
CA VAL A 37 19.17 -11.01 17.45
C VAL A 37 20.44 -11.81 17.66
N LEU A 38 21.15 -12.16 16.60
CA LEU A 38 22.43 -12.88 16.69
C LEU A 38 23.51 -12.02 17.35
N GLY A 39 23.62 -10.75 16.96
CA GLY A 39 24.55 -9.79 17.54
C GLY A 39 24.34 -9.63 19.05
N ARG A 40 23.10 -9.51 19.46
CA ARG A 40 22.71 -9.38 20.87
C ARG A 40 22.98 -10.64 21.69
N ASN A 41 22.69 -11.83 21.14
CA ASN A 41 22.82 -13.09 21.91
C ASN A 41 24.22 -13.68 21.90
N LEU A 42 24.99 -13.50 20.83
CA LEU A 42 26.32 -14.11 20.69
C LEU A 42 27.47 -13.17 21.05
N PHE A 43 27.28 -11.87 20.84
CA PHE A 43 28.35 -10.87 20.96
C PHE A 43 28.06 -9.76 21.99
N ASP A 44 26.88 -9.80 22.61
CA ASP A 44 26.39 -8.74 23.51
C ASP A 44 26.44 -7.33 22.87
N ALA A 45 26.34 -7.30 21.54
CA ALA A 45 26.44 -6.11 20.70
C ALA A 45 25.14 -5.90 19.87
N PRO A 46 24.10 -5.28 20.46
CA PRO A 46 22.86 -4.99 19.75
C PRO A 46 23.09 -3.95 18.64
N LEU A 47 22.39 -4.11 17.52
CA LEU A 47 22.38 -3.11 16.46
C LEU A 47 21.51 -1.91 16.88
N SER A 48 22.10 -0.70 16.80
CA SER A 48 21.36 0.53 17.09
C SER A 48 20.35 0.84 15.97
N GLY A 49 19.14 1.26 16.35
CA GLY A 49 18.12 1.77 15.41
C GLY A 49 17.26 0.71 14.72
N VAL A 50 17.38 -0.58 15.09
CA VAL A 50 16.55 -1.64 14.49
C VAL A 50 15.03 -1.42 14.72
N PRO A 51 14.55 -1.03 15.92
CA PRO A 51 13.14 -0.73 16.13
C PRO A 51 12.62 0.39 15.23
N GLU A 52 13.41 1.42 15.00
CA GLU A 52 13.09 2.55 14.13
C GLU A 52 13.00 2.12 12.66
N MET A 53 13.97 1.31 12.19
CA MET A 53 13.94 0.74 10.84
C MET A 53 12.72 -0.15 10.64
N ILE A 54 12.38 -1.00 11.60
CA ILE A 54 11.20 -1.87 11.56
C ILE A 54 9.93 -1.03 11.43
N SER A 55 9.76 -0.03 12.31
CA SER A 55 8.55 0.79 12.36
C SER A 55 8.31 1.54 11.05
N LEU A 56 9.33 2.15 10.45
CA LEU A 56 9.23 2.86 9.18
C LEU A 56 8.99 1.88 8.01
N SER A 57 9.67 0.74 8.01
CA SER A 57 9.58 -0.23 6.92
C SER A 57 8.24 -0.93 6.87
N ILE A 58 7.65 -1.30 8.01
CA ILE A 58 6.32 -1.97 8.05
C ILE A 58 5.28 -1.12 7.35
N VAL A 59 5.22 0.18 7.67
CA VAL A 59 4.24 1.08 7.05
C VAL A 59 4.47 1.20 5.55
N ALA A 60 5.72 1.37 5.12
CA ALA A 60 6.08 1.42 3.70
C ALA A 60 5.70 0.13 2.97
N ILE A 61 5.99 -1.04 3.53
CA ILE A 61 5.67 -2.36 2.98
C ILE A 61 4.16 -2.50 2.77
N VAL A 62 3.36 -2.17 3.78
CA VAL A 62 1.89 -2.26 3.69
C VAL A 62 1.38 -1.43 2.53
N PHE A 63 1.76 -0.14 2.43
CA PHE A 63 1.28 0.72 1.36
C PHE A 63 1.75 0.29 -0.03
N LEU A 64 2.94 -0.30 -0.16
CA LEU A 64 3.43 -0.83 -1.43
C LEU A 64 2.71 -2.12 -1.87
N GLN A 65 2.22 -2.94 -0.94
CA GLN A 65 1.61 -4.24 -1.25
C GLN A 65 0.07 -4.20 -1.37
N VAL A 66 -0.61 -3.29 -0.66
CA VAL A 66 -2.07 -3.18 -0.68
C VAL A 66 -2.66 -2.96 -2.09
N PRO A 67 -2.05 -2.15 -3.00
CA PRO A 67 -2.55 -2.03 -4.37
C PRO A 67 -2.61 -3.36 -5.13
N GLN A 68 -1.62 -4.23 -4.92
CA GLN A 68 -1.59 -5.56 -5.53
C GLN A 68 -2.63 -6.49 -4.88
N ALA A 69 -2.82 -6.42 -3.58
CA ALA A 69 -3.86 -7.17 -2.88
C ALA A 69 -5.27 -6.79 -3.37
N LEU A 70 -5.53 -5.50 -3.58
CA LEU A 70 -6.77 -5.01 -4.19
C LEU A 70 -6.95 -5.58 -5.60
N ARG A 71 -5.92 -5.48 -6.45
CA ARG A 71 -5.93 -5.98 -7.83
C ARG A 71 -6.19 -7.49 -7.89
N ALA A 72 -5.56 -8.26 -7.01
CA ALA A 72 -5.69 -9.72 -6.94
C ALA A 72 -7.02 -10.19 -6.33
N GLY A 73 -7.89 -9.26 -5.89
CA GLY A 73 -9.14 -9.60 -5.22
C GLY A 73 -8.96 -10.22 -3.83
N ARG A 74 -7.77 -10.08 -3.24
CA ARG A 74 -7.42 -10.66 -1.94
C ARG A 74 -7.71 -9.74 -0.75
N LEU A 75 -8.26 -8.55 -0.99
CA LEU A 75 -8.79 -7.76 0.12
C LEU A 75 -10.00 -8.49 0.68
N THR A 76 -9.89 -8.88 1.95
CA THR A 76 -10.96 -9.55 2.70
C THR A 76 -12.20 -8.66 2.65
N ARG A 77 -13.11 -9.02 1.76
CA ARG A 77 -14.48 -8.51 1.75
C ARG A 77 -15.31 -9.58 2.44
N SER A 78 -16.46 -9.23 2.89
CA SER A 78 -17.44 -10.20 3.37
C SER A 78 -17.99 -10.98 2.16
N ASP A 79 -17.12 -11.82 1.54
CA ASP A 79 -17.41 -12.53 0.28
C ASP A 79 -18.66 -13.38 0.44
N GLY A 80 -18.87 -13.99 1.59
CA GLY A 80 -20.07 -14.75 1.89
C GLY A 80 -21.37 -13.95 1.85
N LEU A 81 -21.36 -12.68 2.29
CA LEU A 81 -22.51 -11.78 2.20
C LEU A 81 -22.74 -11.33 0.75
N ILE A 82 -21.69 -10.97 0.05
CA ILE A 82 -21.75 -10.50 -1.33
C ILE A 82 -22.16 -11.64 -2.26
N ASP A 83 -21.65 -12.84 -2.08
CA ASP A 83 -22.01 -14.03 -2.86
C ASP A 83 -23.47 -14.44 -2.63
N SER A 84 -23.96 -14.40 -1.39
CA SER A 84 -25.37 -14.62 -1.07
C SER A 84 -26.27 -13.58 -1.73
N LEU A 85 -25.83 -12.31 -1.73
CA LEU A 85 -26.56 -11.22 -2.34
C LEU A 85 -26.53 -11.27 -3.87
N HIS A 86 -25.43 -11.74 -4.46
CA HIS A 86 -25.35 -11.99 -5.91
C HIS A 86 -26.33 -13.06 -6.38
N ARG A 87 -26.61 -14.07 -5.57
CA ARG A 87 -27.60 -15.12 -5.87
C ARG A 87 -29.03 -14.60 -5.75
N SER A 88 -29.30 -13.73 -4.75
CA SER A 88 -30.66 -13.25 -4.46
C SER A 88 -31.02 -11.98 -5.24
N ARG A 89 -30.11 -11.01 -5.35
CA ARG A 89 -30.35 -9.69 -5.95
C ARG A 89 -29.05 -9.13 -6.59
N PRO A 90 -28.70 -9.52 -7.82
CA PRO A 90 -27.41 -9.17 -8.44
C PRO A 90 -27.20 -7.65 -8.63
N ARG A 91 -28.28 -6.89 -8.85
CA ARG A 91 -28.20 -5.41 -8.98
C ARG A 91 -27.82 -4.73 -7.67
N LEU A 92 -28.34 -5.22 -6.52
CA LEU A 92 -27.97 -4.69 -5.20
C LEU A 92 -26.52 -5.03 -4.85
N ALA A 93 -26.08 -6.26 -5.15
CA ALA A 93 -24.69 -6.67 -4.94
C ALA A 93 -23.72 -5.78 -5.72
N SER A 94 -23.98 -5.53 -7.00
CA SER A 94 -23.16 -4.64 -7.83
C SER A 94 -23.14 -3.20 -7.32
N GLY A 95 -24.29 -2.70 -6.82
CA GLY A 95 -24.38 -1.37 -6.23
C GLY A 95 -23.56 -1.24 -4.94
N MET A 96 -23.63 -2.23 -4.06
CA MET A 96 -22.82 -2.26 -2.83
C MET A 96 -21.32 -2.32 -3.13
N GLU A 97 -20.92 -3.14 -4.09
CA GLU A 97 -19.52 -3.22 -4.49
C GLU A 97 -19.00 -1.90 -5.08
N LEU A 98 -19.81 -1.20 -5.87
CA LEU A 98 -19.48 0.12 -6.38
C LEU A 98 -19.36 1.14 -5.24
N LEU A 99 -20.27 1.10 -4.26
CA LEU A 99 -20.21 1.96 -3.09
C LEU A 99 -18.93 1.75 -2.28
N PHE A 100 -18.53 0.49 -2.05
CA PHE A 100 -17.28 0.17 -1.35
C PHE A 100 -16.05 0.64 -2.13
N ASP A 101 -16.02 0.48 -3.46
CA ASP A 101 -14.91 0.96 -4.27
C ASP A 101 -14.84 2.51 -4.26
N LEU A 102 -15.98 3.21 -4.24
CA LEU A 102 -16.05 4.67 -4.10
C LEU A 102 -15.58 5.15 -2.73
N LEU A 103 -16.06 4.53 -1.65
CA LEU A 103 -15.63 4.85 -0.29
C LEU A 103 -14.12 4.61 -0.11
N GLY A 104 -13.62 3.48 -0.63
CA GLY A 104 -12.19 3.17 -0.61
C GLY A 104 -11.37 4.21 -1.37
N CYS A 105 -11.82 4.62 -2.55
CA CYS A 105 -11.17 5.68 -3.32
C CYS A 105 -11.16 7.01 -2.57
N LEU A 106 -12.27 7.39 -1.95
CA LEU A 106 -12.39 8.63 -1.18
C LEU A 106 -11.44 8.64 0.03
N VAL A 107 -11.43 7.56 0.81
CA VAL A 107 -10.55 7.44 2.00
C VAL A 107 -9.07 7.51 1.58
N VAL A 108 -8.67 6.78 0.55
CA VAL A 108 -7.28 6.80 0.07
C VAL A 108 -6.90 8.16 -0.48
N SER A 109 -7.80 8.85 -1.19
CA SER A 109 -7.57 10.22 -1.66
C SER A 109 -7.39 11.21 -0.51
N ALA A 110 -8.19 11.06 0.56
CA ALA A 110 -8.02 11.86 1.77
C ALA A 110 -6.66 11.61 2.46
N ILE A 111 -6.21 10.34 2.49
CA ILE A 111 -4.88 9.98 3.00
C ILE A 111 -3.79 10.69 2.16
N ILE A 112 -3.86 10.62 0.83
CA ILE A 112 -2.90 11.28 -0.06
C ILE A 112 -2.86 12.79 0.24
N TYR A 113 -4.02 13.43 0.32
CA TYR A 113 -4.13 14.86 0.60
C TYR A 113 -3.51 15.24 1.96
N ALA A 114 -3.83 14.49 3.00
CA ALA A 114 -3.30 14.72 4.35
C ALA A 114 -1.80 14.41 4.46
N HIS A 115 -1.31 13.41 3.70
CA HIS A 115 0.07 12.97 3.77
C HIS A 115 1.04 13.85 2.95
N TRP A 116 0.54 14.53 1.92
CA TRP A 116 1.34 15.42 1.08
C TRP A 116 2.14 16.49 1.85
N PRO A 117 1.51 17.33 2.70
CA PRO A 117 2.25 18.32 3.49
C PRO A 117 3.21 17.69 4.50
N ILE A 118 2.90 16.49 5.01
CA ILE A 118 3.75 15.75 5.94
C ILE A 118 5.05 15.32 5.25
N LEU A 119 4.98 14.86 4.00
CA LEU A 119 6.17 14.52 3.21
C LEU A 119 7.04 15.77 2.95
N ILE A 120 6.43 16.86 2.50
CA ILE A 120 7.16 18.13 2.23
C ILE A 120 7.87 18.59 3.50
N LYS A 121 7.16 18.60 4.63
CA LYS A 121 7.72 19.01 5.92
C LYS A 121 8.89 18.12 6.34
N SER A 122 8.78 16.80 6.10
CA SER A 122 9.85 15.85 6.42
C SER A 122 11.12 16.11 5.61
N ILE A 123 10.98 16.49 4.34
CA ILE A 123 12.12 16.83 3.48
C ILE A 123 12.73 18.18 3.89
N THR A 124 11.89 19.22 4.07
CA THR A 124 12.37 20.58 4.35
C THR A 124 13.00 20.74 5.73
N ARG A 125 12.52 19.96 6.72
CA ARG A 125 13.02 20.01 8.11
C ARG A 125 14.03 18.92 8.43
N ASN A 126 14.40 18.08 7.44
CA ASN A 126 15.28 16.93 7.65
C ASN A 126 14.85 16.07 8.85
N GLU A 127 13.53 15.76 8.91
CA GLU A 127 12.99 14.96 10.02
C GLU A 127 13.63 13.58 10.05
N PHE A 128 14.10 13.17 11.22
CA PHE A 128 14.71 11.87 11.46
C PHE A 128 14.04 11.18 12.65
N VAL A 129 14.20 9.86 12.71
CA VAL A 129 13.82 9.00 13.84
C VAL A 129 15.08 8.41 14.43
N GLY A 130 15.08 8.20 15.76
CA GLY A 130 16.23 7.71 16.53
C GLY A 130 16.77 8.74 17.48
N ALA A 131 17.85 8.37 18.17
CA ALA A 131 18.51 9.23 19.15
C ALA A 131 19.79 9.84 18.57
N VAL A 132 19.89 11.15 18.68
CA VAL A 132 21.12 11.88 18.28
C VAL A 132 22.31 11.37 19.07
N GLY A 133 23.38 11.01 18.35
CA GLY A 133 24.61 10.43 18.94
C GLY A 133 24.66 8.91 18.95
N ASN A 134 23.57 8.21 18.67
CA ASN A 134 23.56 6.75 18.57
C ASN A 134 23.16 6.29 17.14
N PHE A 135 21.94 6.55 16.72
CA PHE A 135 21.44 6.21 15.39
C PHE A 135 20.37 7.22 14.97
N THR A 136 20.46 7.71 13.73
CA THR A 136 19.46 8.58 13.14
C THR A 136 19.13 8.12 11.72
N MET A 137 17.85 7.98 11.39
CA MET A 137 17.38 7.61 10.06
C MET A 137 16.40 8.66 9.53
N PRO A 138 16.57 9.19 8.30
CA PRO A 138 15.62 10.13 7.72
C PRO A 138 14.27 9.48 7.49
N THR A 139 13.18 10.18 7.77
CA THR A 139 11.82 9.63 7.65
C THR A 139 11.22 9.81 6.25
N TRP A 140 11.76 10.71 5.43
CA TRP A 140 11.21 11.03 4.11
C TRP A 140 11.12 9.85 3.12
N PRO A 141 12.06 8.85 3.11
CA PRO A 141 11.96 7.74 2.17
C PRO A 141 10.73 6.87 2.45
N ALA A 142 10.45 6.56 3.72
CA ALA A 142 9.26 5.80 4.11
C ALA A 142 7.98 6.57 3.78
N LYS A 143 7.92 7.87 4.05
CA LYS A 143 6.79 8.74 3.71
C LYS A 143 6.55 8.83 2.21
N LEU A 144 7.61 8.84 1.41
CA LEU A 144 7.52 8.80 -0.05
C LEU A 144 6.92 7.47 -0.54
N MET A 145 7.35 6.34 0.02
CA MET A 145 6.80 5.01 -0.32
C MET A 145 5.32 4.90 0.02
N ILE A 146 4.89 5.48 1.15
CA ILE A 146 3.47 5.58 1.53
C ILE A 146 2.68 6.33 0.45
N LEU A 147 3.18 7.47 -0.01
CA LEU A 147 2.51 8.30 -1.02
C LEU A 147 2.40 7.58 -2.37
N ILE A 148 3.49 6.93 -2.80
CA ILE A 148 3.50 6.11 -4.03
C ILE A 148 2.46 4.97 -3.92
N GLY A 149 2.49 4.21 -2.84
CA GLY A 149 1.56 3.11 -2.62
C GLY A 149 0.11 3.57 -2.56
N ALA A 150 -0.19 4.66 -1.83
CA ALA A 150 -1.52 5.23 -1.77
C ALA A 150 -2.01 5.72 -3.13
N THR A 151 -1.15 6.36 -3.93
CA THR A 151 -1.48 6.80 -5.29
C THR A 151 -1.80 5.62 -6.19
N LEU A 152 -1.00 4.56 -6.18
CA LEU A 152 -1.27 3.33 -6.93
C LEU A 152 -2.58 2.69 -6.49
N LEU A 153 -2.87 2.69 -5.19
CA LEU A 153 -4.12 2.15 -4.65
C LEU A 153 -5.34 2.96 -5.11
N ALA A 154 -5.28 4.28 -5.08
CA ALA A 154 -6.35 5.15 -5.59
C ALA A 154 -6.61 4.89 -7.08
N LEU A 155 -5.55 4.80 -7.89
CA LEU A 155 -5.65 4.50 -9.31
C LEU A 155 -6.26 3.10 -9.57
N GLN A 156 -5.97 2.10 -8.75
CA GLN A 156 -6.58 0.78 -8.84
C GLN A 156 -8.08 0.82 -8.49
N PHE A 157 -8.50 1.60 -7.49
CA PHE A 157 -9.93 1.81 -7.21
C PHE A 157 -10.64 2.48 -8.38
N ILE A 158 -10.07 3.54 -8.94
CA ILE A 158 -10.62 4.23 -10.13
C ILE A 158 -10.74 3.25 -11.30
N ALA A 159 -9.71 2.46 -11.58
CA ALA A 159 -9.72 1.46 -12.64
C ALA A 159 -10.85 0.43 -12.44
N ARG A 160 -11.09 -0.03 -11.21
CA ARG A 160 -12.18 -0.95 -10.87
C ARG A 160 -13.56 -0.32 -11.07
N ILE A 161 -13.74 0.91 -10.60
CA ILE A 161 -15.00 1.67 -10.79
C ILE A 161 -15.33 1.79 -12.27
N ILE A 162 -14.36 2.21 -13.10
CA ILE A 162 -14.55 2.35 -14.56
C ILE A 162 -14.92 1.00 -15.20
N GLN A 163 -14.27 -0.09 -14.81
CA GLN A 163 -14.55 -1.43 -15.34
C GLN A 163 -15.96 -1.91 -14.97
N ARG A 164 -16.42 -1.62 -13.75
CA ARG A 164 -17.78 -1.96 -13.29
C ARG A 164 -18.86 -1.18 -14.03
N LEU A 165 -18.67 0.13 -14.19
CA LEU A 165 -19.59 0.98 -14.93
C LEU A 165 -19.72 0.52 -16.40
N LYS A 166 -18.62 0.11 -17.04
CA LYS A 166 -18.65 -0.44 -18.40
C LYS A 166 -19.39 -1.77 -18.51
N LYS A 167 -19.25 -2.65 -17.50
CA LYS A 167 -19.99 -3.93 -17.46
C LYS A 167 -21.48 -3.75 -17.19
N GLY A 168 -21.86 -2.77 -16.37
CA GLY A 168 -23.27 -2.47 -16.08
C GLY A 168 -24.03 -1.85 -17.26
N HIS A 169 -23.34 -1.37 -18.29
CA HIS A 169 -23.97 -0.79 -19.50
C HIS A 169 -24.24 -1.82 -20.61
N ILE A 170 -23.80 -3.07 -20.43
CA ILE A 170 -23.92 -4.15 -21.45
C ILE A 170 -24.99 -5.19 -21.04
N GLN A 171 -25.67 -5.02 -19.91
CA GLN A 171 -26.84 -5.80 -19.48
C GLN A 171 -28.10 -4.91 -19.45
#